data_cb6aba4a9640806bf2373a6cefab6814
#
_entry.id   cb6aba4a9640806bf2373a6cefab6814
#
_cell.length_a   1.000
_cell.length_b   1.000
_cell.length_c   1.000
_cell.angle_alpha   90.00
_cell.angle_beta   90.00
_cell.angle_gamma   90.00
#
_symmetry.space_group_name_H-M   'P 1'
#
loop_
_entity.id
_entity.type
_entity.pdbx_description
1 polymer ?
#
loop_
_entity_poly.entity_id
_entity_poly.type
_entity_poly.pdbx_seq_one_letter_code
_entity_poly.pdbx_strand_id
1 'polypeptide(L)'
;AIKQGEVWMCNLPKGEDSEQMGVRPCLVMSLDIRNETSSNVFVFPITHAKKKDQPCHYILYKENYPFFTYKENTVLCEEGRSISKNRLDRCIGVIFAKDLIEILKCKEFVFVEKND
;
A
#
# COMPACT_ATOMS: atom_id res chain seq x y z
N ALA A 1 -12.12 -12.76 -3.99
CA ALA A 1 -12.26 -11.41 -4.55
C ALA A 1 -11.28 -10.46 -3.86
N ILE A 2 -10.72 -9.51 -4.62
CA ILE A 2 -9.77 -8.53 -4.10
C ILE A 2 -10.55 -7.31 -3.62
N LYS A 3 -10.34 -6.91 -2.36
CA LYS A 3 -11.08 -5.81 -1.74
C LYS A 3 -10.16 -4.66 -1.35
N GLN A 4 -10.65 -3.45 -1.47
CA GLN A 4 -9.95 -2.27 -0.97
C GLN A 4 -9.65 -2.44 0.53
N GLY A 5 -8.44 -2.08 0.93
CA GLY A 5 -8.00 -2.20 2.33
C GLY A 5 -7.36 -3.54 2.68
N GLU A 6 -7.38 -4.49 1.76
CA GLU A 6 -6.65 -5.74 1.97
C GLU A 6 -5.17 -5.55 1.75
N VAL A 7 -4.37 -6.29 2.52
CA VAL A 7 -2.92 -6.35 2.34
C VAL A 7 -2.59 -7.69 1.70
N TRP A 8 -1.94 -7.62 0.55
CA TRP A 8 -1.54 -8.78 -0.22
C TRP A 8 -0.03 -8.83 -0.36
N MET A 9 0.54 -10.03 -0.32
CA MET A 9 1.91 -10.21 -0.77
C MET A 9 1.91 -10.14 -2.28
N CYS A 10 2.69 -9.23 -2.83
CA CYS A 10 2.73 -8.96 -4.26
C CYS A 10 4.15 -9.05 -4.77
N ASN A 11 4.30 -9.57 -5.99
CA ASN A 11 5.57 -9.55 -6.69
C ASN A 11 5.61 -8.30 -7.57
N LEU A 12 6.18 -7.22 -7.01
CA LEU A 12 6.23 -5.95 -7.71
C LEU A 12 7.25 -6.00 -8.85
N PRO A 13 6.89 -5.46 -10.03
CA PRO A 13 7.82 -5.45 -11.15
C PRO A 13 9.02 -4.55 -10.84
N LYS A 14 10.14 -4.85 -11.48
CA LYS A 14 11.34 -4.03 -11.33
C LYS A 14 11.02 -2.61 -11.78
N GLY A 15 11.28 -1.66 -10.87
CA GLY A 15 11.10 -0.23 -11.15
C GLY A 15 12.45 0.42 -11.44
N GLU A 16 12.41 1.74 -11.54
CA GLU A 16 13.61 2.56 -11.73
C GLU A 16 14.09 3.06 -10.37
N ASP A 17 15.40 3.08 -10.19
CA ASP A 17 16.07 3.67 -9.03
C ASP A 17 15.47 3.24 -7.69
N SER A 18 14.82 4.17 -6.99
CA SER A 18 14.33 3.95 -5.63
C SER A 18 12.98 3.30 -5.53
N GLU A 19 12.37 2.91 -6.65
CA GLU A 19 11.06 2.28 -6.61
C GLU A 19 11.11 0.93 -5.90
N GLN A 20 10.03 0.65 -5.14
CA GLN A 20 9.89 -0.63 -4.46
C GLN A 20 9.67 -1.74 -5.49
N MET A 21 10.36 -2.86 -5.30
CA MET A 21 10.25 -4.02 -6.18
C MET A 21 10.43 -5.32 -5.41
N GLY A 22 10.15 -6.43 -6.07
CA GLY A 22 10.26 -7.75 -5.47
C GLY A 22 9.02 -8.13 -4.68
N VAL A 23 9.11 -9.23 -3.94
CA VAL A 23 7.98 -9.73 -3.15
C VAL A 23 7.87 -8.95 -1.85
N ARG A 24 6.75 -8.27 -1.67
CA ARG A 24 6.52 -7.47 -0.46
C ARG A 24 5.03 -7.23 -0.23
N PRO A 25 4.64 -6.85 0.99
CA PRO A 25 3.24 -6.52 1.24
C PRO A 25 2.87 -5.22 0.55
N CYS A 26 1.66 -5.20 0.02
CA CYS A 26 1.07 -4.03 -0.63
C CYS A 26 -0.36 -3.86 -0.17
N LEU A 27 -0.77 -2.61 0.01
CA LEU A 27 -2.13 -2.26 0.39
C LEU A 27 -2.94 -1.98 -0.86
N VAL A 28 -4.06 -2.70 -1.02
CA VAL A 28 -4.97 -2.47 -2.15
C VAL A 28 -5.77 -1.20 -1.89
N MET A 29 -5.65 -0.25 -2.80
CA MET A 29 -6.32 1.06 -2.69
C MET A 29 -7.45 1.23 -3.69
N SER A 30 -7.47 0.48 -4.78
CA SER A 30 -8.54 0.58 -5.77
C SER A 30 -9.85 0.02 -5.23
N LEU A 31 -10.96 0.62 -5.69
CA LEU A 31 -12.30 0.24 -5.25
C LEU A 31 -12.63 -1.19 -5.66
N ASP A 32 -13.48 -1.84 -4.87
CA ASP A 32 -13.89 -3.23 -5.10
C ASP A 32 -14.42 -3.45 -6.52
N ILE A 33 -15.24 -2.52 -7.03
CA ILE A 33 -15.79 -2.64 -8.38
C ILE A 33 -14.68 -2.60 -9.45
N ARG A 34 -13.66 -1.79 -9.23
CA ARG A 34 -12.51 -1.73 -10.14
C ARG A 34 -11.70 -3.03 -10.07
N ASN A 35 -11.51 -3.54 -8.85
CA ASN A 35 -10.77 -4.78 -8.63
C ASN A 35 -11.46 -5.97 -9.29
N GLU A 36 -12.77 -5.94 -9.35
CA GLU A 36 -13.58 -7.00 -9.96
C GLU A 36 -13.54 -6.95 -11.49
N THR A 37 -13.60 -5.75 -12.06
CA THR A 37 -13.79 -5.56 -13.51
C THR A 37 -12.50 -5.32 -14.28
N SER A 38 -11.43 -4.87 -13.62
CA SER A 38 -10.15 -4.57 -14.27
C SER A 38 -9.18 -5.74 -14.14
N SER A 39 -8.27 -5.89 -15.09
CA SER A 39 -7.15 -6.83 -14.97
C SER A 39 -6.05 -6.33 -14.05
N ASN A 40 -6.13 -5.06 -13.63
CA ASN A 40 -5.16 -4.42 -12.75
C ASN A 40 -5.80 -3.97 -11.44
N VAL A 41 -4.96 -3.81 -10.43
CA VAL A 41 -5.33 -3.20 -9.15
C VAL A 41 -4.34 -2.09 -8.83
N PHE A 42 -4.78 -1.08 -8.08
CA PHE A 42 -3.89 -0.02 -7.62
C PHE A 42 -3.48 -0.30 -6.18
N VAL A 43 -2.17 -0.27 -5.93
CA VAL A 43 -1.62 -0.60 -4.60
C VAL A 43 -0.63 0.45 -4.13
N PHE A 44 -0.50 0.57 -2.81
CA PHE A 44 0.61 1.24 -2.16
C PHE A 44 1.56 0.18 -1.61
N PRO A 45 2.85 0.21 -1.98
CA PRO A 45 3.83 -0.70 -1.37
C PRO A 45 4.02 -0.40 0.11
N ILE A 46 4.33 -1.43 0.88
CA ILE A 46 4.60 -1.32 2.30
C ILE A 46 6.01 -1.79 2.56
N THR A 47 6.80 -1.00 3.29
CA THR A 47 8.17 -1.35 3.61
C THR A 47 8.38 -1.42 5.11
N HIS A 48 9.24 -2.34 5.54
CA HIS A 48 9.71 -2.38 6.93
C HIS A 48 11.00 -1.59 7.13
N ALA A 49 11.61 -1.13 6.05
CA ALA A 49 12.81 -0.31 6.15
C ALA A 49 12.47 1.01 6.84
N LYS A 50 13.37 1.45 7.72
CA LYS A 50 13.16 2.72 8.41
C LYS A 50 13.24 3.87 7.41
N LYS A 51 12.19 4.66 7.36
CA LYS A 51 12.09 5.80 6.45
C LYS A 51 12.03 7.08 7.24
N LYS A 52 12.53 8.16 6.65
CA LYS A 52 12.35 9.50 7.19
C LYS A 52 10.87 9.86 7.19
N ASP A 53 10.39 10.45 8.26
CA ASP A 53 8.99 10.85 8.36
C ASP A 53 8.61 11.81 7.25
N GLN A 54 7.53 11.48 6.57
CA GLN A 54 6.96 12.32 5.52
C GLN A 54 5.44 12.26 5.60
N PRO A 55 4.74 13.35 5.22
CA PRO A 55 3.27 13.35 5.28
C PRO A 55 2.60 12.30 4.40
N CYS A 56 3.30 11.82 3.37
CA CYS A 56 2.80 10.77 2.47
C CYS A 56 3.10 9.35 2.96
N HIS A 57 3.65 9.20 4.17
CA HIS A 57 3.92 7.91 4.79
C HIS A 57 2.98 7.68 5.95
N TYR A 58 2.52 6.44 6.09
CA TYR A 58 1.65 6.04 7.19
C TYR A 58 2.13 4.72 7.76
N ILE A 59 2.32 4.67 9.08
CA ILE A 59 2.87 3.47 9.73
C ILE A 59 1.76 2.58 10.24
N LEU A 60 1.80 1.30 9.86
CA LEU A 60 0.94 0.26 10.40
C LEU A 60 1.79 -0.58 11.37
N TYR A 61 1.36 -0.66 12.62
CA TYR A 61 2.11 -1.35 13.68
C TYR A 61 1.65 -2.80 13.81
N LYS A 62 2.61 -3.70 14.00
CA LYS A 62 2.33 -5.12 14.19
C LYS A 62 1.41 -5.38 15.38
N GLU A 63 1.49 -4.57 16.43
CA GLU A 63 0.63 -4.76 17.60
C GLU A 63 -0.86 -4.62 17.25
N ASN A 64 -1.18 -3.84 16.22
CA ASN A 64 -2.55 -3.69 15.73
C ASN A 64 -2.86 -4.62 14.56
N TYR A 65 -1.82 -5.08 13.86
CA TYR A 65 -1.92 -5.92 12.67
C TYR A 65 -0.94 -7.08 12.78
N PRO A 66 -1.26 -8.12 13.57
CA PRO A 66 -0.30 -9.19 13.85
C PRO A 66 0.09 -10.05 12.65
N PHE A 67 -0.59 -9.88 11.50
CA PHE A 67 -0.19 -10.58 10.28
C PHE A 67 1.12 -10.04 9.68
N PHE A 68 1.59 -8.86 10.08
CA PHE A 68 2.89 -8.36 9.66
C PHE A 68 4.03 -9.07 10.39
N THR A 69 5.16 -9.24 9.69
CA THR A 69 6.36 -9.83 10.30
C THR A 69 7.12 -8.82 11.14
N TYR A 70 7.15 -7.56 10.71
CA TYR A 70 7.97 -6.52 11.33
C TYR A 70 7.11 -5.61 12.22
N LYS A 71 7.78 -4.99 13.20
CA LYS A 71 7.11 -4.15 14.19
C LYS A 71 6.45 -2.92 13.56
N GLU A 72 7.13 -2.29 12.63
CA GLU A 72 6.65 -1.10 11.93
C GLU A 72 6.64 -1.35 10.43
N ASN A 73 5.57 -0.97 9.79
CA ASN A 73 5.34 -1.21 8.37
C ASN A 73 4.81 0.07 7.76
N THR A 74 5.61 0.71 6.92
CA THR A 74 5.29 2.02 6.36
C THR A 74 4.64 1.90 5.00
N VAL A 75 3.42 2.46 4.87
CA VAL A 75 2.71 2.56 3.61
C VAL A 75 3.30 3.75 2.84
N LEU A 76 3.78 3.50 1.63
CA LEU A 76 4.44 4.50 0.80
C LEU A 76 3.46 5.04 -0.24
N CYS A 77 2.72 6.08 0.14
CA CYS A 77 1.68 6.64 -0.75
C CYS A 77 2.27 7.27 -2.01
N GLU A 78 3.52 7.75 -1.93
CA GLU A 78 4.18 8.34 -3.09
C GLU A 78 4.63 7.29 -4.14
N GLU A 79 4.61 6.02 -3.78
CA GLU A 79 5.00 4.94 -4.68
C GLU A 79 3.83 4.08 -5.11
N GLY A 80 2.62 4.65 -5.05
CA GLY A 80 1.42 3.97 -5.53
C GLY A 80 1.51 3.67 -7.02
N ARG A 81 1.01 2.49 -7.39
CA ARG A 81 1.04 2.09 -8.79
C ARG A 81 0.00 1.03 -9.10
N SER A 82 -0.34 0.98 -10.39
CA SER A 82 -1.23 -0.04 -10.93
C SER A 82 -0.41 -1.27 -11.32
N ILE A 83 -0.84 -2.44 -10.86
CA ILE A 83 -0.16 -3.69 -11.18
C ILE A 83 -1.18 -4.72 -11.67
N SER A 84 -0.71 -5.70 -12.43
CA SER A 84 -1.55 -6.83 -12.85
C SER A 84 -1.98 -7.64 -11.63
N LYS A 85 -3.23 -8.08 -11.63
CA LYS A 85 -3.74 -9.00 -10.60
C LYS A 85 -2.88 -10.25 -10.47
N ASN A 86 -2.22 -10.66 -11.55
CA ASN A 86 -1.35 -11.85 -11.54
C ASN A 86 -0.13 -11.68 -10.63
N ARG A 87 0.15 -10.45 -10.20
CA ARG A 87 1.26 -10.18 -9.29
C ARG A 87 0.87 -10.34 -7.83
N LEU A 88 -0.41 -10.51 -7.54
CA LEU A 88 -0.89 -10.76 -6.18
C LEU A 88 -0.77 -12.24 -5.88
N ASP A 89 -0.07 -12.57 -4.78
CA ASP A 89 0.16 -13.95 -4.37
C ASP A 89 -0.91 -14.40 -3.37
N ARG A 90 -0.92 -13.79 -2.19
CA ARG A 90 -1.88 -14.15 -1.14
C ARG A 90 -2.26 -12.95 -0.31
N CYS A 91 -3.49 -12.93 0.15
CA CYS A 91 -3.97 -11.93 1.10
C CYS A 91 -3.51 -12.32 2.50
N ILE A 92 -2.84 -11.40 3.19
CA ILE A 92 -2.36 -11.64 4.55
C ILE A 92 -3.24 -10.99 5.61
N GLY A 93 -4.13 -10.10 5.22
CA GLY A 93 -5.04 -9.46 6.16
C GLY A 93 -5.73 -8.26 5.56
N VAL A 94 -6.44 -7.54 6.41
CA VAL A 94 -7.17 -6.33 6.04
C VAL A 94 -6.96 -5.27 7.11
N ILE A 95 -6.85 -4.01 6.71
CA ILE A 95 -6.67 -2.92 7.66
C ILE A 95 -8.03 -2.36 8.10
N PHE A 96 -8.03 -1.74 9.28
CA PHE A 96 -9.22 -1.10 9.81
C PHE A 96 -9.60 0.12 8.98
N ALA A 97 -10.90 0.40 8.91
CA ALA A 97 -11.41 1.54 8.16
C ALA A 97 -10.81 2.87 8.63
N LYS A 98 -10.55 3.02 9.93
CA LYS A 98 -9.95 4.25 10.48
C LYS A 98 -8.57 4.52 9.90
N ASP A 99 -7.76 3.47 9.71
CA ASP A 99 -6.43 3.62 9.14
C ASP A 99 -6.50 3.86 7.64
N LEU A 100 -7.45 3.22 6.95
CA LEU A 100 -7.65 3.43 5.53
C LEU A 100 -8.01 4.89 5.24
N ILE A 101 -8.87 5.49 6.07
CA ILE A 101 -9.24 6.90 5.96
C ILE A 101 -8.02 7.80 6.12
N GLU A 102 -7.17 7.51 7.11
CA GLU A 102 -5.95 8.30 7.34
C GLU A 102 -4.96 8.17 6.18
N ILE A 103 -4.85 6.98 5.61
CA ILE A 103 -3.99 6.75 4.44
C ILE A 103 -4.50 7.53 3.23
N LEU A 104 -5.82 7.59 3.05
CA LEU A 104 -6.42 8.39 1.98
C LEU A 104 -6.08 9.88 2.13
N LYS A 105 -5.98 10.38 3.37
CA LYS A 105 -5.53 11.75 3.62
C LYS A 105 -4.05 11.91 3.30
N CYS A 106 -3.24 10.93 3.62
CA CYS A 106 -1.79 10.98 3.35
C CYS A 106 -1.49 11.12 1.86
N LYS A 107 -2.27 10.48 1.00
CA LYS A 107 -2.02 10.56 -0.45
C LYS A 107 -2.16 11.98 -1.00
N GLU A 108 -2.90 12.85 -0.32
CA GLU A 108 -3.05 14.24 -0.75
C GLU A 108 -1.71 14.97 -0.81
N PHE A 109 -0.78 14.59 0.07
CA PHE A 109 0.55 15.21 0.10
C PHE A 109 1.44 14.76 -1.06
N VAL A 110 0.98 13.81 -1.86
CA VAL A 110 1.67 13.40 -3.07
C VAL A 110 1.22 14.24 -4.27
N PHE A 111 -0.06 14.61 -4.29
CA PHE A 111 -0.70 15.23 -5.46
C PHE A 111 -1.00 16.71 -5.28
N VAL A 112 -1.00 17.22 -4.04
CA VAL A 112 -1.34 18.60 -3.75
C VAL A 112 -0.15 19.28 -3.10
N GLU A 113 0.40 20.28 -3.77
CA GLU A 113 1.46 21.11 -3.23
C GLU A 113 0.84 22.15 -2.29
N LYS A 114 1.32 22.16 -1.05
CA LYS A 114 0.81 23.07 -0.04
C LYS A 114 1.66 24.34 -0.02
N ASN A 115 1.28 25.30 -0.81
CA ASN A 115 1.93 26.62 -0.83
C ASN A 115 1.10 27.59 -0.01
N ASP A 116 1.64 28.04 1.08
CA ASP A 116 1.00 29.05 1.93
C ASP A 116 1.51 30.45 1.63
#